data_4cb9c1d1dccb619a99acb85db8702376
#
_entry.id   4cb9c1d1dccb619a99acb85db8702376
#
_cell.length_a   1.000
_cell.length_b   1.000
_cell.length_c   1.000
_cell.angle_alpha   90.00
_cell.angle_beta   90.00
_cell.angle_gamma   90.00
#
_symmetry.space_group_name_H-M   'P 1'
#
loop_
_entity.id
_entity.type
_entity.pdbx_description
1 polymer ?
#
loop_
_entity_poly.entity_id
_entity_poly.type
_entity_poly.pdbx_seq_one_letter_code
_entity_poly.pdbx_strand_id
1 'polypeptide(L)'
;MTFCLDSIIIKPEEDKEIKNAIILLHGYGGDGKDISMLSLNWKRHLPNTIFICPNGHEPCPINPSGFQWFDLTKDDPNYILEQSINAEKKLNKFIDEIKYKFNLENNKICLSGFSQGCMMSINLGLTTDKEYNCVVGFSGKIINQKDLKSRKRASTNTLLIHGDSDQVVSPNFLLEAKDFFIRNNVNIETHLIKNCDHHIPIEASSIALKYILNKI
;
A
#
# COMPACT_ATOMS: atom_id res chain seq x y z
N MET A 1 -9.78 -19.30 11.57
CA MET A 1 -9.26 -18.05 12.18
C MET A 1 -9.66 -16.89 11.30
N THR A 2 -10.31 -15.91 11.85
CA THR A 2 -10.58 -14.61 11.24
C THR A 2 -9.40 -13.69 11.53
N PHE A 3 -8.97 -12.88 10.58
CA PHE A 3 -7.97 -11.84 10.79
C PHE A 3 -8.51 -10.72 11.68
N CYS A 4 -7.63 -9.92 12.29
CA CYS A 4 -8.03 -8.78 13.12
C CYS A 4 -8.62 -7.61 12.30
N LEU A 5 -8.44 -7.59 10.98
CA LEU A 5 -9.14 -6.70 10.05
C LEU A 5 -10.02 -7.53 9.12
N ASP A 6 -11.25 -7.08 8.91
CA ASP A 6 -12.13 -7.66 7.90
C ASP A 6 -11.51 -7.49 6.51
N SER A 7 -11.56 -8.52 5.67
CA SER A 7 -10.75 -8.55 4.45
C SER A 7 -11.39 -9.35 3.33
N ILE A 8 -11.30 -8.85 2.11
CA ILE A 8 -11.51 -9.64 0.90
C ILE A 8 -10.23 -10.44 0.62
N ILE A 9 -10.39 -11.75 0.42
CA ILE A 9 -9.28 -12.67 0.16
C ILE A 9 -9.51 -13.35 -1.20
N ILE A 10 -8.57 -13.15 -2.12
CA ILE A 10 -8.56 -13.81 -3.42
C ILE A 10 -7.40 -14.81 -3.44
N LYS A 11 -7.76 -16.10 -3.33
CA LYS A 11 -6.78 -17.18 -3.34
C LYS A 11 -6.33 -17.53 -4.76
N PRO A 12 -5.15 -18.16 -4.93
CA PRO A 12 -4.80 -18.89 -6.13
C PRO A 12 -5.86 -19.97 -6.46
N GLU A 13 -5.71 -20.59 -7.61
CA GLU A 13 -6.46 -21.81 -7.95
C GLU A 13 -6.11 -22.94 -6.97
N GLU A 14 -7.04 -23.91 -6.79
CA GLU A 14 -6.93 -24.94 -5.74
C GLU A 14 -5.67 -25.81 -5.85
N ASP A 15 -5.16 -26.00 -7.07
CA ASP A 15 -3.95 -26.78 -7.36
C ASP A 15 -2.64 -25.99 -7.15
N LYS A 16 -2.72 -24.70 -6.84
CA LYS A 16 -1.57 -23.82 -6.69
C LYS A 16 -1.21 -23.58 -5.23
N GLU A 17 0.07 -23.74 -4.92
CA GLU A 17 0.63 -23.38 -3.64
C GLU A 17 0.71 -21.86 -3.46
N ILE A 18 0.41 -21.36 -2.25
CA ILE A 18 0.60 -19.95 -1.90
C ILE A 18 2.09 -19.73 -1.60
N LYS A 19 2.80 -19.03 -2.48
CA LYS A 19 4.22 -18.69 -2.33
C LYS A 19 4.46 -17.23 -1.98
N ASN A 20 3.52 -16.36 -2.35
CA ASN A 20 3.62 -14.92 -2.16
C ASN A 20 2.26 -14.35 -1.74
N ALA A 21 2.28 -13.17 -1.12
CA ALA A 21 1.09 -12.39 -0.85
C ALA A 21 1.22 -10.97 -1.40
N ILE A 22 0.11 -10.42 -1.89
CA ILE A 22 -0.03 -8.99 -2.16
C ILE A 22 -1.11 -8.44 -1.24
N ILE A 23 -0.75 -7.50 -0.37
CA ILE A 23 -1.68 -6.81 0.51
C ILE A 23 -2.05 -5.49 -0.17
N LEU A 24 -3.35 -5.31 -0.47
CA LEU A 24 -3.88 -4.15 -1.17
C LEU A 24 -4.63 -3.24 -0.18
N LEU A 25 -4.13 -2.02 0.02
CA LEU A 25 -4.69 -1.03 0.94
C LEU A 25 -5.47 0.03 0.16
N HIS A 26 -6.77 0.18 0.48
CA HIS A 26 -7.67 1.13 -0.18
C HIS A 26 -7.38 2.59 0.20
N GLY A 27 -7.94 3.54 -0.55
CA GLY A 27 -7.92 4.96 -0.25
C GLY A 27 -8.93 5.38 0.82
N TYR A 28 -8.89 6.65 1.24
CA TYR A 28 -9.84 7.24 2.19
C TYR A 28 -11.27 7.13 1.70
N GLY A 29 -12.14 6.53 2.49
CA GLY A 29 -13.54 6.30 2.14
C GLY A 29 -13.81 5.12 1.21
N GLY A 30 -12.76 4.38 0.80
CA GLY A 30 -12.90 3.11 0.08
C GLY A 30 -12.99 1.91 1.00
N ASP A 31 -12.96 0.72 0.42
CA ASP A 31 -12.96 -0.55 1.13
C ASP A 31 -12.07 -1.62 0.45
N GLY A 32 -11.96 -2.77 1.08
CA GLY A 32 -11.19 -3.90 0.54
C GLY A 32 -11.77 -4.45 -0.76
N LYS A 33 -13.08 -4.34 -0.99
CA LYS A 33 -13.73 -4.79 -2.22
C LYS A 33 -13.34 -3.91 -3.40
N ASP A 34 -13.33 -2.60 -3.22
CA ASP A 34 -12.95 -1.64 -4.27
C ASP A 34 -11.52 -1.87 -4.73
N ILE A 35 -10.56 -1.91 -3.80
CA ILE A 35 -9.15 -2.09 -4.16
C ILE A 35 -8.86 -3.50 -4.69
N SER A 36 -9.68 -4.50 -4.36
CA SER A 36 -9.53 -5.87 -4.85
C SER A 36 -9.68 -5.98 -6.36
N MET A 37 -10.28 -4.99 -7.03
CA MET A 37 -10.41 -4.96 -8.49
C MET A 37 -9.04 -4.99 -9.20
N LEU A 38 -7.97 -4.50 -8.57
CA LEU A 38 -6.60 -4.64 -9.12
C LEU A 38 -6.19 -6.11 -9.27
N SER A 39 -6.60 -6.98 -8.35
CA SER A 39 -6.26 -8.40 -8.37
C SER A 39 -6.84 -9.13 -9.59
N LEU A 40 -7.98 -8.68 -10.14
CA LEU A 40 -8.62 -9.32 -11.29
C LEU A 40 -7.70 -9.32 -12.52
N ASN A 41 -6.95 -8.24 -12.72
CA ASN A 41 -6.01 -8.12 -13.84
C ASN A 41 -4.67 -8.82 -13.52
N TRP A 42 -4.28 -8.90 -12.25
CA TRP A 42 -2.97 -9.40 -11.84
C TRP A 42 -2.95 -10.91 -11.59
N LYS A 43 -4.04 -11.49 -11.09
CA LYS A 43 -4.14 -12.90 -10.67
C LYS A 43 -3.65 -13.88 -11.74
N ARG A 44 -4.03 -13.70 -13.00
CA ARG A 44 -3.64 -14.60 -14.11
C ARG A 44 -2.12 -14.64 -14.37
N HIS A 45 -1.41 -13.59 -13.98
CA HIS A 45 0.04 -13.48 -14.13
C HIS A 45 0.81 -13.88 -12.86
N LEU A 46 0.10 -14.07 -11.75
CA LEU A 46 0.64 -14.35 -10.43
C LEU A 46 -0.04 -15.58 -9.81
N PRO A 47 0.13 -16.78 -10.45
CA PRO A 47 -0.68 -17.97 -10.13
C PRO A 47 -0.43 -18.55 -8.73
N ASN A 48 0.68 -18.20 -8.06
CA ASN A 48 1.03 -18.66 -6.72
C ASN A 48 0.88 -17.55 -5.66
N THR A 49 0.12 -16.48 -5.96
CA THR A 49 -0.01 -15.31 -5.10
C THR A 49 -1.43 -15.20 -4.55
N ILE A 50 -1.52 -15.02 -3.23
CA ILE A 50 -2.77 -14.65 -2.55
C ILE A 50 -2.88 -13.13 -2.49
N PHE A 51 -4.06 -12.59 -2.82
CA PHE A 51 -4.35 -11.17 -2.64
C PHE A 51 -5.22 -11.00 -1.40
N ILE A 52 -4.86 -10.05 -0.55
CA ILE A 52 -5.53 -9.79 0.71
C ILE A 52 -5.80 -8.29 0.79
N CYS A 53 -7.07 -7.92 0.83
CA CYS A 53 -7.54 -6.54 0.75
C CYS A 53 -8.33 -6.22 2.03
N PRO A 54 -7.66 -5.74 3.09
CA PRO A 54 -8.34 -5.42 4.34
C PRO A 54 -9.14 -4.12 4.25
N ASN A 55 -10.20 -4.03 5.02
CA ASN A 55 -10.86 -2.78 5.35
C ASN A 55 -10.01 -2.00 6.37
N GLY A 56 -10.02 -0.68 6.26
CA GLY A 56 -9.47 0.18 7.30
C GLY A 56 -10.14 -0.12 8.64
N HIS A 57 -9.43 0.15 9.73
CA HIS A 57 -9.91 -0.20 11.06
C HIS A 57 -10.98 0.74 11.63
N GLU A 58 -11.28 1.82 10.92
CA GLU A 58 -12.29 2.81 11.29
C GLU A 58 -13.25 3.09 10.15
N PRO A 59 -14.56 3.28 10.43
CA PRO A 59 -15.49 3.84 9.45
C PRO A 59 -15.04 5.21 8.98
N CYS A 60 -15.29 5.54 7.72
CA CYS A 60 -14.94 6.84 7.18
C CYS A 60 -16.08 7.86 7.42
N PRO A 61 -15.82 9.04 8.01
CA PRO A 61 -16.86 10.03 8.31
C PRO A 61 -17.57 10.56 7.07
N ILE A 62 -16.89 10.64 5.93
CA ILE A 62 -17.47 11.17 4.68
C ILE A 62 -18.14 10.09 3.82
N ASN A 63 -17.93 8.82 4.11
CA ASN A 63 -18.57 7.69 3.43
C ASN A 63 -18.90 6.59 4.46
N PRO A 64 -20.17 6.52 4.94
CA PRO A 64 -20.55 5.55 5.97
C PRO A 64 -20.39 4.08 5.57
N SER A 65 -20.30 3.78 4.27
CA SER A 65 -20.05 2.42 3.75
C SER A 65 -18.58 2.11 3.55
N GLY A 66 -17.70 3.10 3.70
CA GLY A 66 -16.25 2.97 3.50
C GLY A 66 -15.46 3.13 4.80
N PHE A 67 -14.16 2.95 4.68
CA PHE A 67 -13.23 2.93 5.80
C PHE A 67 -12.10 3.93 5.62
N GLN A 68 -11.36 4.16 6.69
CA GLN A 68 -10.15 4.96 6.72
C GLN A 68 -9.03 4.26 7.49
N TRP A 69 -7.79 4.58 7.15
CA TRP A 69 -6.63 4.14 7.92
C TRP A 69 -6.33 5.12 9.04
N PHE A 70 -6.50 6.41 8.77
CA PHE A 70 -6.34 7.48 9.74
C PHE A 70 -7.29 8.64 9.42
N ASP A 71 -7.67 9.36 10.48
CA ASP A 71 -8.61 10.46 10.37
C ASP A 71 -8.00 11.69 9.68
N LEU A 72 -8.73 12.27 8.74
CA LEU A 72 -8.39 13.49 8.01
C LEU A 72 -9.36 14.65 8.31
N THR A 73 -10.22 14.53 9.31
CA THR A 73 -11.19 15.57 9.67
C THR A 73 -10.53 16.81 10.28
N LYS A 74 -9.30 16.67 10.79
CA LYS A 74 -8.46 17.76 11.30
C LYS A 74 -7.25 17.95 10.42
N ASP A 75 -7.04 19.15 9.93
CA ASP A 75 -5.84 19.54 9.19
C ASP A 75 -4.71 19.92 10.18
N ASP A 76 -4.30 18.92 10.98
CA ASP A 76 -3.20 19.02 11.93
C ASP A 76 -2.18 17.91 11.65
N PRO A 77 -0.96 18.26 11.19
CA PRO A 77 0.07 17.26 10.85
C PRO A 77 0.47 16.34 12.01
N ASN A 78 0.44 16.82 13.26
CA ASN A 78 0.79 15.99 14.42
C ASN A 78 -0.35 15.00 14.72
N TYR A 79 -1.59 15.45 14.63
CA TYR A 79 -2.76 14.60 14.77
C TYR A 79 -2.78 13.50 13.70
N ILE A 80 -2.59 13.86 12.43
CA ILE A 80 -2.55 12.90 11.33
C ILE A 80 -1.41 11.88 11.53
N LEU A 81 -0.24 12.34 11.97
CA LEU A 81 0.89 11.46 12.27
C LEU A 81 0.54 10.46 13.39
N GLU A 82 -0.02 10.92 14.50
CA GLU A 82 -0.42 10.07 15.63
C GLU A 82 -1.44 9.00 15.18
N GLN A 83 -2.46 9.41 14.43
CA GLN A 83 -3.48 8.49 13.89
C GLN A 83 -2.85 7.46 12.93
N SER A 84 -1.94 7.89 12.07
CA SER A 84 -1.26 6.99 11.13
C SER A 84 -0.36 5.98 11.86
N ILE A 85 0.32 6.35 12.94
CA ILE A 85 1.11 5.43 13.76
C ILE A 85 0.20 4.38 14.44
N ASN A 86 -1.01 4.76 14.87
CA ASN A 86 -1.97 3.81 15.41
C ASN A 86 -2.46 2.82 14.34
N ALA A 87 -2.71 3.30 13.11
CA ALA A 87 -3.02 2.44 11.97
C ALA A 87 -1.88 1.47 11.62
N GLU A 88 -0.62 1.95 11.64
CA GLU A 88 0.56 1.10 11.43
C GLU A 88 0.61 -0.08 12.42
N LYS A 89 0.35 0.16 13.70
CA LYS A 89 0.32 -0.91 14.73
C LYS A 89 -0.71 -1.99 14.40
N LYS A 90 -1.91 -1.59 13.95
CA LYS A 90 -2.97 -2.52 13.57
C LYS A 90 -2.63 -3.28 12.29
N LEU A 91 -2.07 -2.59 11.29
CA LEU A 91 -1.63 -3.22 10.05
C LEU A 91 -0.46 -4.18 10.28
N ASN A 92 0.50 -3.85 11.12
CA ASN A 92 1.60 -4.77 11.48
C ASN A 92 1.06 -6.04 12.13
N LYS A 93 0.13 -5.93 13.09
CA LYS A 93 -0.54 -7.10 13.67
C LYS A 93 -1.25 -7.94 12.60
N PHE A 94 -1.98 -7.31 11.71
CA PHE A 94 -2.67 -7.98 10.61
C PHE A 94 -1.69 -8.71 9.67
N ILE A 95 -0.58 -8.07 9.33
CA ILE A 95 0.48 -8.67 8.49
C ILE A 95 1.12 -9.88 9.19
N ASP A 96 1.37 -9.79 10.49
CA ASP A 96 1.90 -10.93 11.27
C ASP A 96 0.92 -12.11 11.30
N GLU A 97 -0.38 -11.87 11.38
CA GLU A 97 -1.40 -12.92 11.25
C GLU A 97 -1.37 -13.59 9.87
N ILE A 98 -1.17 -12.80 8.79
CA ILE A 98 -1.02 -13.32 7.41
C ILE A 98 0.25 -14.18 7.30
N LYS A 99 1.39 -13.68 7.79
CA LYS A 99 2.66 -14.40 7.78
C LYS A 99 2.54 -15.74 8.49
N TYR A 100 1.94 -15.74 9.66
CA TYR A 100 1.72 -16.97 10.43
C TYR A 100 0.79 -17.95 9.68
N LYS A 101 -0.34 -17.45 9.17
CA LYS A 101 -1.37 -18.29 8.53
C LYS A 101 -0.89 -18.95 7.25
N PHE A 102 -0.10 -18.24 6.44
CA PHE A 102 0.35 -18.71 5.14
C PHE A 102 1.83 -19.11 5.11
N ASN A 103 2.49 -19.11 6.29
CA ASN A 103 3.91 -19.41 6.43
C ASN A 103 4.79 -18.57 5.48
N LEU A 104 4.57 -17.25 5.47
CA LEU A 104 5.27 -16.30 4.60
C LEU A 104 6.22 -15.41 5.40
N GLU A 105 7.41 -15.19 4.86
CA GLU A 105 8.34 -14.16 5.34
C GLU A 105 8.06 -12.82 4.65
N ASN A 106 8.57 -11.70 5.20
CA ASN A 106 8.38 -10.37 4.62
C ASN A 106 8.77 -10.27 3.14
N ASN A 107 9.89 -10.90 2.75
CA ASN A 107 10.37 -10.91 1.36
C ASN A 107 9.46 -11.68 0.37
N LYS A 108 8.37 -12.27 0.85
CA LYS A 108 7.30 -12.90 0.06
C LYS A 108 6.02 -12.07 0.03
N ILE A 109 6.05 -10.87 0.61
CA ILE A 109 4.88 -9.98 0.71
C ILE A 109 5.17 -8.68 -0.06
N CYS A 110 4.30 -8.34 -1.01
CA CYS A 110 4.23 -7.02 -1.61
C CYS A 110 3.16 -6.20 -0.88
N LEU A 111 3.51 -4.99 -0.47
CA LEU A 111 2.54 -4.00 0.02
C LEU A 111 2.16 -3.10 -1.13
N SER A 112 0.87 -2.97 -1.42
CA SER A 112 0.40 -2.04 -2.43
C SER A 112 -0.78 -1.24 -1.91
N GLY A 113 -0.92 0.00 -2.35
CA GLY A 113 -2.02 0.82 -1.90
C GLY A 113 -2.28 2.05 -2.75
N PHE A 114 -3.50 2.56 -2.62
CA PHE A 114 -3.97 3.77 -3.30
C PHE A 114 -4.18 4.90 -2.30
N SER A 115 -3.76 6.11 -2.63
CA SER A 115 -4.00 7.32 -1.85
C SER A 115 -3.56 7.12 -0.38
N GLN A 116 -4.47 7.15 0.59
CA GLN A 116 -4.19 6.88 2.00
C GLN A 116 -3.54 5.49 2.21
N GLY A 117 -3.97 4.47 1.45
CA GLY A 117 -3.34 3.14 1.46
C GLY A 117 -1.90 3.13 0.92
N CYS A 118 -1.59 3.98 -0.07
CA CYS A 118 -0.21 4.19 -0.52
C CYS A 118 0.65 4.79 0.59
N MET A 119 0.15 5.79 1.30
CA MET A 119 0.83 6.43 2.43
C MET A 119 1.17 5.41 3.52
N MET A 120 0.23 4.53 3.85
CA MET A 120 0.45 3.44 4.81
C MET A 120 1.45 2.41 4.31
N SER A 121 1.39 2.04 3.02
CA SER A 121 2.35 1.09 2.40
C SER A 121 3.78 1.62 2.45
N ILE A 122 3.99 2.92 2.21
CA ILE A 122 5.30 3.57 2.33
C ILE A 122 5.81 3.47 3.77
N ASN A 123 5.00 3.86 4.75
CA ASN A 123 5.38 3.83 6.14
C ASN A 123 5.76 2.40 6.59
N LEU A 124 4.88 1.43 6.36
CA LEU A 124 5.13 0.02 6.70
C LEU A 124 6.39 -0.52 6.01
N GLY A 125 6.59 -0.20 4.73
CA GLY A 125 7.73 -0.67 3.94
C GLY A 125 9.08 -0.19 4.44
N LEU A 126 9.13 0.95 5.13
CA LEU A 126 10.37 1.56 5.63
C LEU A 126 10.58 1.40 7.15
N THR A 127 9.52 1.15 7.94
CA THR A 127 9.61 1.06 9.41
C THR A 127 9.69 -0.38 9.93
N THR A 128 9.56 -1.38 9.06
CA THR A 128 9.68 -2.80 9.40
C THR A 128 11.14 -3.20 9.71
N ASP A 129 11.33 -4.27 10.48
CA ASP A 129 12.68 -4.79 10.81
C ASP A 129 13.29 -5.64 9.66
N LYS A 130 12.45 -6.22 8.79
CA LYS A 130 12.88 -7.00 7.62
C LYS A 130 12.17 -6.47 6.37
N GLU A 131 12.90 -6.28 5.30
CA GLU A 131 12.37 -5.77 4.03
C GLU A 131 11.24 -6.62 3.49
N TYR A 132 10.18 -5.97 3.03
CA TYR A 132 9.17 -6.61 2.19
C TYR A 132 9.75 -6.89 0.80
N ASN A 133 9.06 -7.73 0.02
CA ASN A 133 9.43 -7.98 -1.37
C ASN A 133 9.50 -6.66 -2.15
N CYS A 134 8.43 -5.89 -2.09
CA CYS A 134 8.39 -4.53 -2.62
C CYS A 134 7.20 -3.73 -2.05
N VAL A 135 7.25 -2.41 -2.27
CA VAL A 135 6.12 -1.50 -2.09
C VAL A 135 5.70 -0.95 -3.45
N VAL A 136 4.40 -0.94 -3.73
CA VAL A 136 3.81 -0.32 -4.93
C VAL A 136 2.71 0.65 -4.50
N GLY A 137 2.95 1.94 -4.69
CA GLY A 137 2.02 2.99 -4.27
C GLY A 137 1.45 3.78 -5.44
N PHE A 138 0.14 4.08 -5.35
CA PHE A 138 -0.57 4.90 -6.31
C PHE A 138 -1.10 6.18 -5.64
N SER A 139 -0.83 7.35 -6.23
CA SER A 139 -1.40 8.65 -5.87
C SER A 139 -1.34 8.96 -4.37
N GLY A 140 -0.20 8.69 -3.72
CA GLY A 140 0.01 8.95 -2.30
C GLY A 140 1.15 9.92 -2.03
N LYS A 141 1.43 10.14 -0.75
CA LYS A 141 2.55 10.97 -0.26
C LYS A 141 3.18 10.37 1.00
N ILE A 142 4.34 10.82 1.37
CA ILE A 142 4.92 10.55 2.70
C ILE A 142 4.17 11.41 3.72
N ILE A 143 3.62 10.79 4.76
CA ILE A 143 2.81 11.47 5.79
C ILE A 143 3.65 12.51 6.53
N ASN A 144 4.83 12.09 7.02
CA ASN A 144 5.77 12.98 7.71
C ASN A 144 7.20 12.49 7.44
N GLN A 145 7.95 13.24 6.63
CA GLN A 145 9.31 12.85 6.23
C GLN A 145 10.29 12.80 7.41
N LYS A 146 10.16 13.72 8.38
CA LYS A 146 11.05 13.79 9.55
C LYS A 146 10.85 12.57 10.46
N ASP A 147 9.60 12.25 10.75
CA ASP A 147 9.25 11.07 11.55
C ASP A 147 9.68 9.79 10.84
N LEU A 148 9.30 9.61 9.57
CA LEU A 148 9.64 8.42 8.79
C LEU A 148 11.16 8.20 8.72
N LYS A 149 11.95 9.25 8.54
CA LYS A 149 13.42 9.18 8.57
C LYS A 149 13.94 8.69 9.92
N SER A 150 13.37 9.16 11.02
CA SER A 150 13.80 8.76 12.38
C SER A 150 13.47 7.30 12.71
N ARG A 151 12.38 6.77 12.15
CA ARG A 151 11.89 5.39 12.38
C ARG A 151 12.32 4.39 11.30
N LYS A 152 12.98 4.86 10.24
CA LYS A 152 13.40 4.00 9.12
C LYS A 152 14.34 2.88 9.62
N ARG A 153 14.01 1.63 9.29
CA ARG A 153 14.79 0.42 9.60
C ARG A 153 15.07 -0.44 8.37
N ALA A 154 14.22 -0.34 7.35
CA ALA A 154 14.32 -1.12 6.11
C ALA A 154 14.54 -0.22 4.89
N SER A 155 14.95 -0.83 3.78
CA SER A 155 15.14 -0.18 2.48
C SER A 155 14.37 -0.92 1.39
N THR A 156 13.10 -1.25 1.67
CA THR A 156 12.23 -1.99 0.75
C THR A 156 12.16 -1.29 -0.61
N ASN A 157 12.43 -2.03 -1.69
CA ASN A 157 12.32 -1.53 -3.05
C ASN A 157 10.91 -0.97 -3.31
N THR A 158 10.81 0.23 -3.84
CA THR A 158 9.53 0.93 -3.96
C THR A 158 9.28 1.43 -5.37
N LEU A 159 8.05 1.26 -5.83
CA LEU A 159 7.51 1.91 -7.03
C LEU A 159 6.38 2.85 -6.61
N LEU A 160 6.45 4.12 -7.03
CA LEU A 160 5.37 5.09 -6.87
C LEU A 160 4.87 5.56 -8.23
N ILE A 161 3.55 5.57 -8.41
CA ILE A 161 2.87 5.98 -9.63
C ILE A 161 1.87 7.07 -9.29
N HIS A 162 1.82 8.16 -10.06
CA HIS A 162 0.95 9.29 -9.80
C HIS A 162 0.37 9.86 -11.08
N GLY A 163 -0.84 10.39 -11.05
CA GLY A 163 -1.42 11.16 -12.15
C GLY A 163 -0.90 12.60 -12.16
N ASP A 164 -0.57 13.15 -13.34
CA ASP A 164 -0.07 14.52 -13.46
C ASP A 164 -1.12 15.60 -13.23
N SER A 165 -2.39 15.21 -13.30
CA SER A 165 -3.55 16.09 -13.14
C SER A 165 -4.32 15.87 -11.83
N ASP A 166 -3.70 15.14 -10.88
CA ASP A 166 -4.29 14.82 -9.57
C ASP A 166 -4.49 16.09 -8.72
N GLN A 167 -5.76 16.41 -8.45
CA GLN A 167 -6.17 17.59 -7.65
C GLN A 167 -6.45 17.24 -6.18
N VAL A 168 -6.41 15.94 -5.81
CA VAL A 168 -6.66 15.48 -4.43
C VAL A 168 -5.33 15.34 -3.69
N VAL A 169 -4.36 14.67 -4.31
CA VAL A 169 -3.00 14.57 -3.79
C VAL A 169 -2.06 15.11 -4.86
N SER A 170 -1.46 16.28 -4.60
CA SER A 170 -0.61 16.95 -5.60
C SER A 170 0.50 16.03 -6.14
N PRO A 171 0.70 15.97 -7.46
CA PRO A 171 1.79 15.19 -8.07
C PRO A 171 3.19 15.64 -7.64
N ASN A 172 3.35 16.83 -7.08
CA ASN A 172 4.62 17.28 -6.49
C ASN A 172 5.10 16.36 -5.36
N PHE A 173 4.17 15.72 -4.64
CA PHE A 173 4.52 14.76 -3.60
C PHE A 173 5.24 13.50 -4.14
N LEU A 174 5.05 13.16 -5.41
CA LEU A 174 5.85 12.10 -6.05
C LEU A 174 7.34 12.47 -6.12
N LEU A 175 7.64 13.72 -6.49
CA LEU A 175 9.01 14.24 -6.56
C LEU A 175 9.63 14.34 -5.16
N GLU A 176 8.88 14.85 -4.19
CA GLU A 176 9.32 14.91 -2.79
C GLU A 176 9.61 13.52 -2.22
N ALA A 177 8.75 12.54 -2.50
CA ALA A 177 8.98 11.16 -2.09
C ALA A 177 10.23 10.59 -2.76
N LYS A 178 10.42 10.79 -4.07
CA LYS A 178 11.61 10.36 -4.79
C LYS A 178 12.88 10.91 -4.16
N ASP A 179 12.92 12.20 -3.89
CA ASP A 179 14.05 12.87 -3.24
C ASP A 179 14.33 12.32 -1.84
N PHE A 180 13.26 12.09 -1.05
CA PHE A 180 13.40 11.49 0.28
C PHE A 180 14.00 10.08 0.20
N PHE A 181 13.52 9.22 -0.68
CA PHE A 181 14.01 7.86 -0.85
C PHE A 181 15.48 7.84 -1.25
N ILE A 182 15.87 8.64 -2.26
CA ILE A 182 17.26 8.74 -2.73
C ILE A 182 18.19 9.22 -1.59
N ARG A 183 17.82 10.29 -0.87
CA ARG A 183 18.60 10.82 0.26
C ARG A 183 18.75 9.86 1.44
N ASN A 184 17.86 8.86 1.53
CA ASN A 184 17.88 7.84 2.59
C ASN A 184 18.35 6.47 2.09
N ASN A 185 18.99 6.41 0.91
CA ASN A 185 19.53 5.19 0.29
C ASN A 185 18.48 4.06 0.15
N VAL A 186 17.29 4.41 -0.32
CA VAL A 186 16.23 3.46 -0.63
C VAL A 186 15.98 3.47 -2.13
N ASN A 187 15.94 2.29 -2.75
CA ASN A 187 15.67 2.16 -4.17
C ASN A 187 14.21 2.54 -4.48
N ILE A 188 14.05 3.46 -5.42
CA ILE A 188 12.75 3.95 -5.86
C ILE A 188 12.68 4.05 -7.38
N GLU A 189 11.57 3.58 -7.93
CA GLU A 189 11.11 3.87 -9.29
C GLU A 189 9.88 4.78 -9.21
N THR A 190 9.75 5.73 -10.12
CA THR A 190 8.61 6.64 -10.16
C THR A 190 8.06 6.77 -11.55
N HIS A 191 6.73 6.77 -11.70
CA HIS A 191 6.04 7.02 -12.96
C HIS A 191 4.97 8.09 -12.79
N LEU A 192 4.96 9.05 -13.73
CA LEU A 192 3.93 10.08 -13.83
C LEU A 192 3.04 9.76 -15.03
N ILE A 193 1.76 9.54 -14.80
CA ILE A 193 0.78 9.20 -15.83
C ILE A 193 0.14 10.50 -16.35
N LYS A 194 0.22 10.71 -17.66
CA LYS A 194 -0.30 11.93 -18.31
C LYS A 194 -1.82 11.94 -18.35
N ASN A 195 -2.42 13.13 -18.17
CA ASN A 195 -3.86 13.38 -18.20
C ASN A 195 -4.63 12.44 -17.25
N CYS A 196 -4.03 12.13 -16.12
CA CYS A 196 -4.61 11.24 -15.11
C CYS A 196 -4.85 12.03 -13.83
N ASP A 197 -6.08 11.99 -13.33
CA ASP A 197 -6.48 12.54 -12.05
C ASP A 197 -6.27 11.54 -10.88
N HIS A 198 -7.04 11.67 -9.80
CA HIS A 198 -6.91 10.82 -8.59
C HIS A 198 -7.58 9.45 -8.75
N HIS A 199 -7.03 8.60 -9.63
CA HIS A 199 -7.47 7.20 -9.83
C HIS A 199 -6.33 6.31 -10.32
N ILE A 200 -6.58 5.00 -10.45
CA ILE A 200 -5.62 4.03 -10.99
C ILE A 200 -6.05 3.62 -12.40
N PRO A 201 -5.49 4.20 -13.46
CA PRO A 201 -5.78 3.78 -14.83
C PRO A 201 -5.13 2.43 -15.16
N ILE A 202 -5.58 1.79 -16.24
CA ILE A 202 -5.04 0.49 -16.71
C ILE A 202 -3.54 0.56 -16.94
N GLU A 203 -3.03 1.67 -17.46
CA GLU A 203 -1.60 1.91 -17.65
C GLU A 203 -0.82 1.80 -16.34
N ALA A 204 -1.25 2.51 -15.29
CA ALA A 204 -0.64 2.45 -13.96
C ALA A 204 -0.68 1.05 -13.36
N SER A 205 -1.82 0.36 -13.48
CA SER A 205 -1.99 -1.04 -13.05
C SER A 205 -1.03 -1.98 -13.79
N SER A 206 -0.80 -1.77 -15.09
CA SER A 206 0.10 -2.58 -15.91
C SER A 206 1.57 -2.35 -15.58
N ILE A 207 1.98 -1.10 -15.31
CA ILE A 207 3.33 -0.75 -14.84
C ILE A 207 3.59 -1.43 -13.49
N ALA A 208 2.64 -1.35 -12.56
CA ALA A 208 2.73 -1.98 -11.26
C ALA A 208 2.88 -3.50 -11.35
N LEU A 209 2.06 -4.16 -12.17
CA LEU A 209 2.15 -5.61 -12.41
C LEU A 209 3.54 -6.00 -12.95
N LYS A 210 4.04 -5.28 -13.95
CA LYS A 210 5.38 -5.53 -14.51
C LYS A 210 6.48 -5.39 -13.47
N TYR A 211 6.38 -4.38 -12.60
CA TYR A 211 7.34 -4.19 -11.51
C TYR A 211 7.28 -5.36 -10.51
N ILE A 212 6.08 -5.76 -10.08
CA ILE A 212 5.88 -6.86 -9.15
C ILE A 212 6.43 -8.17 -9.74
N LEU A 213 6.17 -8.49 -11.01
CA LEU A 213 6.66 -9.70 -11.68
C LEU A 213 8.19 -9.79 -11.72
N ASN A 214 8.90 -8.67 -11.67
CA ASN A 214 10.36 -8.64 -11.61
C ASN A 214 10.92 -8.82 -10.18
N LYS A 215 10.07 -8.84 -9.16
CA LYS A 215 10.46 -8.92 -7.74
C LYS A 215 10.03 -10.23 -7.06
N ILE A 216 8.94 -10.85 -7.54
CA ILE A 216 8.36 -12.10 -7.00
C ILE A 216 9.01 -13.36 -7.56
#